data_7cc22d90d6d38b5fd66adb3180cc1aed
#
_entry.id   7cc22d90d6d38b5fd66adb3180cc1aed
#
_cell.length_a   1.000
_cell.length_b   1.000
_cell.length_c   1.000
_cell.angle_alpha   90.00
_cell.angle_beta   90.00
_cell.angle_gamma   90.00
#
_symmetry.space_group_name_H-M   'P 1'
#
loop_
_entity.id
_entity.type
_entity.pdbx_description
1 polymer ?
#
loop_
_entity_poly.entity_id
_entity_poly.type
_entity_poly.pdbx_seq_one_letter_code
_entity_poly.pdbx_strand_id
1 'polypeptide(L)' 'MTEAGHFSPETVRNMQVALDLAWSSLSPEQQSQSSKMEVATRILNAAEAGERSPARFLILALLSASGP' A
#
# COMPACT_ATOMS: atom_id res chain seq x y z
N MET A 1 -0.72 -10.49 22.60
CA MET A 1 -0.69 -10.50 22.00
C MET A 1 -0.89 -10.09 21.25
N THR A 2 -0.97 -10.00 20.86
CA THR A 2 -1.24 -9.72 20.18
C THR A 2 -1.21 -9.58 19.31
N GLU A 3 -1.43 -9.56 18.81
CA GLU A 3 -1.41 -9.60 17.77
C GLU A 3 -1.78 -8.74 16.90
N ALA A 4 -1.84 -7.73 16.97
CA ALA A 4 -2.30 -6.73 16.09
C ALA A 4 -1.55 -6.84 14.82
N GLY A 5 -2.18 -6.50 13.70
CA GLY A 5 -1.50 -6.64 12.45
C GLY A 5 -1.13 -8.05 12.13
N HIS A 6 -1.98 -8.93 12.49
CA HIS A 6 -1.70 -10.33 12.32
C HIS A 6 -1.92 -10.75 10.89
N PHE A 7 -1.14 -10.25 10.01
CA PHE A 7 -1.18 -10.66 8.62
C PHE A 7 -0.21 -11.81 8.44
N SER A 8 -0.57 -12.77 7.58
CA SER A 8 0.35 -13.85 7.26
C SER A 8 1.58 -13.30 6.57
N PRO A 9 2.70 -14.05 6.61
CA PRO A 9 3.90 -13.61 5.89
C PRO A 9 3.63 -13.37 4.41
N GLU A 10 2.75 -14.17 3.82
CA GLU A 10 2.40 -13.99 2.41
C GLU A 10 1.69 -12.67 2.20
N THR A 11 0.75 -12.34 3.08
CA THR A 11 0.03 -11.07 2.97
C THR A 11 0.99 -9.91 3.12
N VAL A 12 1.90 -9.98 4.09
CA VAL A 12 2.87 -8.91 4.29
C VAL A 12 3.73 -8.73 3.04
N ARG A 13 4.16 -9.84 2.44
CA ARG A 13 4.95 -9.77 1.22
C ARG A 13 4.16 -9.10 0.10
N ASN A 14 2.88 -9.47 -0.04
CA ASN A 14 2.04 -8.87 -1.07
C ASN A 14 1.90 -7.38 -0.85
N MET A 15 1.77 -6.96 0.40
CA MET A 15 1.66 -5.55 0.72
C MET A 15 2.96 -4.82 0.38
N GLN A 16 4.11 -5.43 0.66
CA GLN A 16 5.39 -4.80 0.37
C GLN A 16 5.62 -4.67 -1.14
N VAL A 17 5.27 -5.72 -1.89
CA VAL A 17 5.38 -5.68 -3.34
C VAL A 17 4.49 -4.58 -3.91
N ALA A 18 3.27 -4.50 -3.43
CA ALA A 18 2.35 -3.47 -3.90
C ALA A 18 2.86 -2.08 -3.58
N LEU A 19 3.42 -1.90 -2.38
CA LEU A 19 3.98 -0.61 -1.99
C LEU A 19 5.12 -0.21 -2.92
N ASP A 20 6.04 -1.14 -3.18
CA ASP A 20 7.18 -0.84 -4.03
C ASP A 20 6.72 -0.51 -5.45
N LEU A 21 5.77 -1.27 -5.98
CA LEU A 21 5.27 -1.03 -7.32
C LEU A 21 4.51 0.28 -7.41
N ALA A 22 3.69 0.57 -6.41
CA ALA A 22 2.93 1.82 -6.41
C ALA A 22 3.87 3.00 -6.32
N TRP A 23 4.85 2.95 -5.44
CA TRP A 23 5.78 4.05 -5.28
C TRP A 23 6.60 4.25 -6.55
N SER A 24 7.08 3.16 -7.14
CA SER A 24 7.88 3.23 -8.36
C SER A 24 7.08 3.73 -9.56
N SER A 25 5.76 3.56 -9.51
CA SER A 25 4.91 4.01 -10.60
C SER A 25 4.62 5.50 -10.56
N LEU A 26 4.91 6.14 -9.44
CA LEU A 26 4.69 7.57 -9.32
C LEU A 26 5.80 8.33 -10.02
N SER A 27 5.45 9.46 -10.64
CA SER A 27 6.46 10.34 -11.21
C SER A 27 7.27 10.98 -10.08
N PRO A 28 8.47 11.47 -10.37
CA PRO A 28 9.24 12.18 -9.33
C PRO A 28 8.47 13.31 -8.70
N GLU A 29 7.64 13.99 -9.49
CA GLU A 29 6.83 15.07 -8.97
C GLU A 29 5.79 14.56 -7.97
N GLN A 30 5.15 13.45 -8.30
CA GLN A 30 4.18 12.86 -7.39
C GLN A 30 4.85 12.34 -6.13
N GLN A 31 6.05 11.78 -6.26
CA GLN A 31 6.79 11.29 -5.11
C GLN A 31 7.17 12.43 -4.17
N SER A 32 7.45 13.60 -4.71
CA SER A 32 7.80 14.74 -3.87
C SER A 32 6.60 15.32 -3.15
N GLN A 33 5.40 15.09 -3.66
CA GLN A 33 4.17 15.61 -3.06
C GLN A 33 3.53 14.62 -2.10
N SER A 34 4.02 13.40 -2.08
CA SER A 34 3.50 12.34 -1.22
C SER A 34 4.63 11.74 -0.44
N SER A 35 4.30 10.92 0.54
CA SER A 35 5.32 10.15 1.24
C SER A 35 5.04 8.68 1.03
N LYS A 36 6.11 7.90 1.04
CA LYS A 36 5.97 6.45 0.94
C LYS A 36 5.18 5.93 2.13
N MET A 37 5.29 6.60 3.27
CA MET A 37 4.53 6.24 4.46
C MET A 37 3.03 6.37 4.22
N GLU A 38 2.61 7.41 3.52
CA GLU A 38 1.19 7.57 3.21
C GLU A 38 0.68 6.44 2.34
N VAL A 39 1.46 6.06 1.33
CA VAL A 39 1.09 4.97 0.46
C VAL A 39 1.00 3.67 1.26
N ALA A 40 1.99 3.45 2.13
CA ALA A 40 2.00 2.27 2.98
C ALA A 40 0.77 2.23 3.89
N THR A 41 0.39 3.37 4.43
CA THR A 41 -0.77 3.44 5.31
C THR A 41 -2.05 3.06 4.56
N ARG A 42 -2.18 3.49 3.31
CA ARG A 42 -3.35 3.12 2.51
C ARG A 42 -3.42 1.62 2.29
N ILE A 43 -2.27 1.02 1.99
CA ILE A 43 -2.21 -0.42 1.78
C ILE A 43 -2.54 -1.15 3.09
N LEU A 44 -2.00 -0.68 4.20
CA LEU A 44 -2.27 -1.28 5.49
C LEU A 44 -3.75 -1.22 5.83
N ASN A 45 -4.37 -0.06 5.61
CA ASN A 45 -5.80 0.10 5.87
C ASN A 45 -6.62 -0.87 5.02
N ALA A 46 -6.25 -1.05 3.77
CA ALA A 46 -6.94 -1.99 2.90
C ALA A 46 -6.81 -3.41 3.42
N ALA A 47 -5.62 -3.78 3.88
CA ALA A 47 -5.39 -5.12 4.42
C ALA A 47 -6.21 -5.34 5.69
N GLU A 48 -6.30 -4.32 6.52
CA GLU A 48 -7.10 -4.43 7.74
C GLU A 48 -8.58 -4.55 7.43
N ALA A 49 -9.01 -3.99 6.32
CA ALA A 49 -10.40 -4.11 5.87
C ALA A 49 -10.69 -5.45 5.21
N GLY A 50 -9.67 -6.30 5.07
CA GLY A 50 -9.86 -7.64 4.53
C GLY A 50 -9.30 -7.88 3.16
N GLU A 51 -8.72 -6.85 2.54
CA GLU A 51 -8.15 -7.01 1.22
C GLU A 51 -6.90 -7.86 1.29
N ARG A 52 -6.71 -8.75 0.31
CA ARG A 52 -5.55 -9.63 0.28
C ARG A 52 -4.87 -9.69 -1.07
N SER A 53 -5.49 -9.11 -2.10
CA SER A 53 -4.98 -9.18 -3.46
C SER A 53 -3.90 -8.11 -3.68
N PRO A 54 -2.71 -8.49 -4.16
CA PRO A 54 -1.67 -7.48 -4.45
C PRO A 54 -2.14 -6.47 -5.49
N ALA A 55 -2.92 -6.91 -6.48
CA ALA A 55 -3.42 -6.00 -7.50
C ALA A 55 -4.33 -4.94 -6.89
N ARG A 56 -5.17 -5.35 -5.93
CA ARG A 56 -6.06 -4.39 -5.29
C ARG A 56 -5.29 -3.42 -4.41
N PHE A 57 -4.28 -3.92 -3.70
CA PHE A 57 -3.41 -3.04 -2.92
C PHE A 57 -2.80 -1.97 -3.82
N LEU A 58 -2.32 -2.40 -4.98
CA LEU A 58 -1.68 -1.47 -5.92
C LEU A 58 -2.67 -0.43 -6.41
N ILE A 59 -3.87 -0.87 -6.81
CA ILE A 59 -4.89 0.03 -7.31
C ILE A 59 -5.26 1.06 -6.25
N LEU A 60 -5.50 0.60 -5.02
CA LEU A 60 -5.90 1.51 -3.94
C LEU A 60 -4.79 2.50 -3.62
N ALA A 61 -3.55 2.04 -3.64
CA ALA A 61 -2.42 2.92 -3.37
C ALA A 61 -2.29 3.99 -4.46
N LEU A 62 -2.46 3.61 -5.72
CA LEU A 62 -2.34 4.56 -6.82
C LEU A 62 -3.49 5.56 -6.83
N LEU A 63 -4.69 5.11 -6.52
CA LEU A 63 -5.83 6.02 -6.44
C LEU A 63 -5.60 7.07 -5.37
N SER A 64 -5.05 6.67 -4.24
CA SER A 64 -4.77 7.60 -3.16
C SER A 64 -3.72 8.62 -3.56
N ALA A 65 -2.68 8.16 -4.25
CA ALA A 65 -1.58 9.03 -4.63
C ALA A 65 -1.98 10.02 -5.71
N SER A 66 -2.94 9.65 -6.56
CA SER A 66 -3.37 10.52 -7.65
C SER A 66 -4.54 11.41 -7.26
N GLY A 67 -5.05 11.26 -6.05
CA GLY A 67 -6.18 12.03 -5.60
C GLY A 67 -5.86 13.51 -5.54
N PRO A 68 -6.86 14.34 -5.63
CA PRO A 68 -6.68 15.78 -5.55
C PRO A 68 -6.29 16.20 -4.17
#